data_768c26499ce9ebb3ff130a23f070beee
#
_entry.id   768c26499ce9ebb3ff130a23f070beee
#
_cell.length_a   1.000
_cell.length_b   1.000
_cell.length_c   1.000
_cell.angle_alpha   90.00
_cell.angle_beta   90.00
_cell.angle_gamma   90.00
#
_symmetry.space_group_name_H-M   'P 1'
#
loop_
_entity.id
_entity.type
_entity.pdbx_description
1 polymer ?
#
loop_
_entity_poly.entity_id
_entity_poly.type
_entity_poly.pdbx_seq_one_letter_code
_entity_poly.pdbx_strand_id
1 'polypeptide(L)'
;YDYAQGFKGKYIDMYNSASENYFSVVEFWNGDMNNIKSYLNDVNWNTLAFDFSTKYSAIQGIADGNYQKCMGSGLLGAGLSKYAVTFVDSHDTYFGCQGGRDNNDEIGGCGKSMEDYNKDRVLGANAFILSMPGVPCVFYPHWVKYKDAIGKMVLARKAAGVHSESKV
;
A
#
# COMPACT_ATOMS: atom_id res chain seq x y z
N TYR A 1 -2.43 2.56 12.85
CA TYR A 1 -1.43 3.42 13.54
C TYR A 1 -0.79 4.34 12.52
N ASP A 2 -1.12 5.59 12.63
CA ASP A 2 -0.62 6.68 11.79
C ASP A 2 0.81 7.05 12.22
N TYR A 3 1.65 7.48 11.25
CA TYR A 3 3.04 7.93 11.48
C TYR A 3 3.87 6.99 12.38
N ALA A 4 3.85 5.70 12.07
CA ALA A 4 4.45 4.67 12.92
C ALA A 4 5.97 4.78 13.10
N GLN A 5 6.68 5.46 12.20
CA GLN A 5 8.10 5.77 12.37
C GLN A 5 8.40 6.71 13.54
N GLY A 6 7.40 7.36 14.12
CA GLY A 6 7.54 8.22 15.28
C GLY A 6 7.78 7.46 16.59
N PHE A 7 7.60 6.13 16.62
CA PHE A 7 7.78 5.32 17.82
C PHE A 7 8.20 3.87 17.50
N LYS A 8 8.75 3.19 18.50
CA LYS A 8 9.26 1.83 18.31
C LYS A 8 8.13 0.83 18.15
N GLY A 9 8.29 -0.12 17.25
CA GLY A 9 7.30 -1.15 16.94
C GLY A 9 6.86 -2.00 18.13
N LYS A 10 7.74 -2.24 19.11
CA LYS A 10 7.39 -2.96 20.33
C LYS A 10 6.18 -2.39 21.09
N TYR A 11 5.91 -1.10 20.97
CA TYR A 11 4.72 -0.48 21.59
C TYR A 11 3.44 -0.83 20.85
N ILE A 12 3.50 -0.97 19.52
CA ILE A 12 2.39 -1.49 18.71
C ILE A 12 2.04 -2.91 19.15
N ASP A 13 3.06 -3.77 19.30
CA ASP A 13 2.87 -5.14 19.78
C ASP A 13 2.19 -5.19 21.15
N MET A 14 2.63 -4.33 22.07
CA MET A 14 2.02 -4.19 23.40
C MET A 14 0.55 -3.75 23.31
N TYR A 15 0.24 -2.75 22.47
CA TYR A 15 -1.14 -2.27 22.29
C TYR A 15 -2.04 -3.32 21.63
N ASN A 16 -1.56 -4.00 20.59
CA ASN A 16 -2.31 -5.06 19.94
C ASN A 16 -2.60 -6.21 20.91
N SER A 17 -1.61 -6.62 21.70
CA SER A 17 -1.76 -7.68 22.70
C SER A 17 -2.72 -7.29 23.83
N ALA A 18 -2.70 -6.03 24.28
CA ALA A 18 -3.57 -5.54 25.35
C ALA A 18 -5.02 -5.31 24.89
N SER A 19 -5.23 -4.98 23.63
CA SER A 19 -6.55 -4.68 23.07
C SER A 19 -7.29 -5.89 22.50
N GLU A 20 -6.65 -7.08 22.51
CA GLU A 20 -7.16 -8.28 21.82
C GLU A 20 -7.51 -8.00 20.35
N ASN A 21 -6.79 -7.10 19.72
CA ASN A 21 -7.06 -6.67 18.37
C ASN A 21 -6.52 -7.69 17.35
N TYR A 22 -7.41 -8.21 16.52
CA TYR A 22 -7.08 -9.22 15.51
C TYR A 22 -6.61 -8.61 14.18
N PHE A 23 -6.71 -7.30 14.02
CA PHE A 23 -6.34 -6.61 12.79
C PHE A 23 -5.83 -5.20 13.08
N SER A 24 -4.59 -4.94 12.73
CA SER A 24 -4.01 -3.59 12.77
C SER A 24 -3.14 -3.33 11.55
N VAL A 25 -2.97 -2.08 11.21
CA VAL A 25 -2.12 -1.62 10.11
C VAL A 25 -1.28 -0.47 10.60
N VAL A 26 -0.01 -0.47 10.24
CA VAL A 26 0.91 0.64 10.52
C VAL A 26 1.21 1.43 9.25
N GLU A 27 1.22 2.74 9.36
CA GLU A 27 1.77 3.63 8.37
C GLU A 27 3.25 3.89 8.70
N PHE A 28 4.11 2.98 8.25
CA PHE A 28 5.56 3.16 8.31
C PHE A 28 6.03 3.68 6.95
N TRP A 29 6.10 4.98 6.79
CA TRP A 29 6.39 5.65 5.53
C TRP A 29 7.85 5.48 5.12
N ASN A 30 8.15 4.39 4.47
CA ASN A 30 9.49 4.07 3.99
C ASN A 30 9.44 3.27 2.69
N GLY A 31 10.15 3.72 1.66
CA GLY A 31 10.24 3.04 0.37
C GLY A 31 11.16 1.83 0.35
N ASP A 32 12.05 1.70 1.33
CA ASP A 32 12.94 0.54 1.45
C ASP A 32 12.21 -0.61 2.17
N MET A 33 12.01 -1.70 1.44
CA MET A 33 11.37 -2.92 1.94
C MET A 33 12.08 -3.50 3.17
N ASN A 34 13.41 -3.39 3.26
CA ASN A 34 14.17 -3.90 4.41
C ASN A 34 13.87 -3.12 5.69
N ASN A 35 13.64 -1.80 5.57
CA ASN A 35 13.24 -0.97 6.70
C ASN A 35 11.83 -1.33 7.17
N ILE A 36 10.88 -1.51 6.24
CA ILE A 36 9.51 -1.97 6.57
C ILE A 36 9.57 -3.33 7.25
N LYS A 37 10.35 -4.26 6.71
CA LYS A 37 10.54 -5.61 7.28
C LYS A 37 11.16 -5.56 8.67
N SER A 38 12.16 -4.69 8.88
CA SER A 38 12.79 -4.49 10.19
C SER A 38 11.78 -3.97 11.21
N TYR A 39 10.92 -3.02 10.81
CA TYR A 39 9.85 -2.51 11.67
C TYR A 39 8.81 -3.59 12.00
N LEU A 40 8.38 -4.37 11.00
CA LEU A 40 7.48 -5.51 11.22
C LEU A 40 8.06 -6.53 12.20
N ASN A 41 9.38 -6.77 12.12
CA ASN A 41 10.07 -7.63 13.10
C ASN A 41 10.07 -7.02 14.51
N ASP A 42 10.24 -5.69 14.65
CA ASP A 42 10.17 -4.99 15.95
C ASP A 42 8.75 -5.04 16.56
N VAL A 43 7.72 -5.23 15.74
CA VAL A 43 6.32 -5.48 16.15
C VAL A 43 6.01 -6.97 16.35
N ASN A 44 6.99 -7.86 16.33
CA ASN A 44 6.79 -9.33 16.35
C ASN A 44 5.83 -9.84 15.27
N TRP A 45 5.77 -9.17 14.11
CA TRP A 45 4.84 -9.49 13.00
C TRP A 45 3.36 -9.49 13.41
N ASN A 46 3.00 -8.72 14.44
CA ASN A 46 1.64 -8.62 15.00
C ASN A 46 0.87 -7.44 14.41
N THR A 47 1.16 -7.05 13.19
CA THR A 47 0.47 -5.99 12.44
C THR A 47 0.74 -6.14 10.94
N LEU A 48 -0.05 -5.46 10.12
CA LEU A 48 0.23 -5.26 8.71
C LEU A 48 0.89 -3.89 8.52
N ALA A 49 1.54 -3.67 7.39
CA ALA A 49 2.09 -2.37 7.03
C ALA A 49 1.57 -1.92 5.66
N PHE A 50 1.35 -0.62 5.50
CA PHE A 50 1.22 -0.04 4.17
C PHE A 50 2.50 -0.29 3.38
N ASP A 51 2.37 -0.96 2.23
CA ASP A 51 3.52 -1.36 1.41
C ASP A 51 3.99 -0.21 0.53
N PHE A 52 4.64 0.77 1.13
CA PHE A 52 5.26 1.90 0.43
C PHE A 52 6.32 1.45 -0.56
N SER A 53 6.98 0.33 -0.31
CA SER A 53 7.97 -0.23 -1.22
C SER A 53 7.33 -0.67 -2.54
N THR A 54 6.16 -1.33 -2.51
CA THR A 54 5.36 -1.61 -3.72
C THR A 54 4.83 -0.32 -4.34
N LYS A 55 4.42 0.66 -3.53
CA LYS A 55 3.96 1.96 -4.06
C LYS A 55 5.04 2.66 -4.88
N TYR A 56 6.24 2.79 -4.34
CA TYR A 56 7.36 3.48 -5.02
C TYR A 56 8.00 2.67 -6.16
N SER A 57 7.70 1.38 -6.27
CA SER A 57 8.16 0.53 -7.37
C SER A 57 7.06 0.22 -8.37
N ALA A 58 6.15 -0.70 -8.06
CA ALA A 58 5.12 -1.17 -8.98
C ALA A 58 4.11 -0.08 -9.36
N ILE A 59 3.57 0.65 -8.38
CA ILE A 59 2.57 1.69 -8.66
C ILE A 59 3.20 2.85 -9.42
N GLN A 60 4.42 3.27 -9.06
CA GLN A 60 5.20 4.23 -9.84
C GLN A 60 5.48 3.70 -11.25
N GLY A 61 5.86 2.43 -11.38
CA GLY A 61 6.11 1.81 -12.68
C GLY A 61 4.88 1.82 -13.59
N ILE A 62 3.70 1.56 -13.05
CA ILE A 62 2.45 1.65 -13.79
C ILE A 62 2.20 3.09 -14.26
N ALA A 63 2.41 4.06 -13.39
CA ALA A 63 2.25 5.47 -13.71
C ALA A 63 3.18 5.93 -14.85
N ASP A 64 4.43 5.46 -14.83
CA ASP A 64 5.45 5.78 -15.83
C ASP A 64 5.29 4.96 -17.13
N GLY A 65 4.44 3.93 -17.13
CA GLY A 65 4.36 2.95 -18.23
C GLY A 65 5.52 1.93 -18.24
N ASN A 66 6.30 1.86 -17.15
CA ASN A 66 7.39 0.91 -16.98
C ASN A 66 6.93 -0.31 -16.15
N TYR A 67 6.27 -1.24 -16.79
CA TYR A 67 5.67 -2.41 -16.13
C TYR A 67 6.70 -3.43 -15.60
N GLN A 68 7.97 -3.33 -15.98
CA GLN A 68 9.01 -4.18 -15.42
C GLN A 68 9.19 -3.94 -13.91
N LYS A 69 8.91 -2.72 -13.44
CA LYS A 69 8.92 -2.39 -12.00
C LYS A 69 7.84 -3.11 -11.19
N CYS A 70 6.83 -3.71 -11.84
CA CYS A 70 5.79 -4.47 -11.15
C CYS A 70 6.27 -5.86 -10.69
N MET A 71 7.35 -6.37 -11.29
CA MET A 71 7.85 -7.71 -11.00
C MET A 71 8.74 -7.69 -9.74
N GLY A 72 8.40 -8.55 -8.78
CA GLY A 72 9.21 -8.77 -7.59
C GLY A 72 9.33 -7.58 -6.65
N SER A 73 8.41 -6.63 -6.70
CA SER A 73 8.49 -5.40 -5.92
C SER A 73 7.88 -5.50 -4.52
N GLY A 74 8.49 -4.79 -3.57
CA GLY A 74 7.99 -4.57 -2.23
C GLY A 74 7.82 -5.84 -1.39
N LEU A 75 6.95 -5.76 -0.40
CA LEU A 75 6.59 -6.90 0.43
C LEU A 75 5.92 -8.02 -0.39
N LEU A 76 5.20 -7.67 -1.47
CA LEU A 76 4.62 -8.65 -2.39
C LEU A 76 5.70 -9.53 -3.01
N GLY A 77 6.71 -8.91 -3.61
CA GLY A 77 7.80 -9.63 -4.27
C GLY A 77 8.72 -10.39 -3.32
N ALA A 78 8.78 -9.97 -2.06
CA ALA A 78 9.54 -10.66 -1.01
C ALA A 78 8.81 -11.88 -0.42
N GLY A 79 7.62 -12.24 -0.91
CA GLY A 79 6.82 -13.33 -0.34
C GLY A 79 6.19 -13.00 1.02
N LEU A 80 6.06 -11.72 1.34
CA LEU A 80 5.51 -11.20 2.59
C LEU A 80 4.11 -10.57 2.38
N SER A 81 3.40 -11.01 1.35
CA SER A 81 2.08 -10.51 0.97
C SER A 81 1.06 -10.52 2.10
N LYS A 82 1.16 -11.47 3.02
CA LYS A 82 0.32 -11.55 4.23
C LYS A 82 0.34 -10.26 5.05
N TYR A 83 1.46 -9.56 5.07
CA TYR A 83 1.68 -8.34 5.85
C TYR A 83 1.56 -7.06 5.02
N ALA A 84 1.35 -7.19 3.71
CA ALA A 84 1.32 -6.07 2.78
C ALA A 84 -0.09 -5.48 2.64
N VAL A 85 -0.30 -4.24 3.09
CA VAL A 85 -1.46 -3.44 2.69
C VAL A 85 -1.08 -2.67 1.43
N THR A 86 -1.55 -3.15 0.30
CA THR A 86 -1.26 -2.54 -1.00
C THR A 86 -2.24 -1.41 -1.29
N PHE A 87 -1.76 -0.31 -1.83
CA PHE A 87 -2.58 0.88 -2.09
C PHE A 87 -2.06 1.67 -3.29
N VAL A 88 -2.93 2.45 -3.90
CA VAL A 88 -2.57 3.36 -5.00
C VAL A 88 -2.31 4.76 -4.45
N ASP A 89 -3.25 5.31 -3.69
CA ASP A 89 -3.13 6.59 -3.02
C ASP A 89 -3.63 6.52 -1.58
N SER A 90 -3.19 7.48 -0.78
CA SER A 90 -3.67 7.78 0.57
C SER A 90 -4.13 9.23 0.64
N HIS A 91 -4.66 9.65 1.79
CA HIS A 91 -5.03 11.04 2.00
C HIS A 91 -3.83 11.99 1.86
N ASP A 92 -2.65 11.58 2.32
CA ASP A 92 -1.42 12.38 2.23
C ASP A 92 -0.92 12.54 0.80
N THR A 93 -0.94 11.46 0.02
CA THR A 93 -0.54 11.53 -1.39
C THR A 93 -1.54 12.33 -2.23
N TYR A 94 -2.81 12.37 -1.82
CA TYR A 94 -3.88 13.04 -2.57
C TYR A 94 -4.05 14.51 -2.17
N PHE A 95 -4.08 14.82 -0.87
CA PHE A 95 -4.34 16.18 -0.38
C PHE A 95 -3.07 16.95 0.03
N GLY A 96 -1.94 16.28 0.08
CA GLY A 96 -0.69 16.82 0.58
C GLY A 96 -0.52 16.67 2.08
N CYS A 97 0.72 16.58 2.51
CA CYS A 97 1.06 16.53 3.93
C CYS A 97 1.11 17.93 4.51
N GLN A 98 0.58 18.09 5.71
CA GLN A 98 0.81 19.33 6.46
C GLN A 98 2.29 19.40 6.85
N GLY A 99 3.04 20.35 6.25
CA GLY A 99 4.46 20.53 6.56
C GLY A 99 5.40 20.65 5.37
N GLY A 100 4.90 20.58 4.14
CA GLY A 100 5.60 21.03 2.93
C GLY A 100 6.98 20.44 2.71
N ARG A 101 7.12 19.13 2.68
CA ARG A 101 8.31 18.48 2.14
C ARG A 101 7.97 17.75 0.86
N ASP A 102 7.84 18.54 -0.14
CA ASP A 102 7.64 18.10 -1.50
C ASP A 102 8.81 18.60 -2.31
N ASN A 103 9.51 17.76 -2.90
CA ASN A 103 10.37 18.08 -4.05
C ASN A 103 10.85 16.82 -4.74
N ASN A 104 10.15 15.70 -4.55
CA ASN A 104 10.43 14.54 -5.37
C ASN A 104 9.36 14.41 -6.44
N ASP A 105 9.79 14.35 -7.70
CA ASP A 105 8.93 14.12 -8.86
C ASP A 105 8.34 12.70 -8.92
N GLU A 106 8.31 12.00 -7.78
CA GLU A 106 7.81 10.64 -7.67
C GLU A 106 6.38 10.61 -7.16
N ILE A 107 5.56 9.72 -7.71
CA ILE A 107 4.24 9.42 -7.16
C ILE A 107 4.42 8.89 -5.73
N GLY A 108 3.64 9.45 -4.83
CA GLY A 108 3.69 9.06 -3.44
C GLY A 108 4.51 9.97 -2.55
N GLY A 109 5.08 11.04 -3.12
CA GLY A 109 5.40 12.23 -2.35
C GLY A 109 4.10 12.90 -1.88
N CYS A 110 4.16 13.69 -0.82
CA CYS A 110 3.03 14.43 -0.34
C CYS A 110 2.41 15.31 -1.43
N GLY A 111 1.10 15.16 -1.66
CA GLY A 111 0.37 15.96 -2.65
C GLY A 111 0.60 15.56 -4.11
N LYS A 112 1.07 14.34 -4.37
CA LYS A 112 1.21 13.82 -5.74
C LYS A 112 0.44 12.52 -5.89
N SER A 113 -0.86 12.65 -6.11
CA SER A 113 -1.72 11.49 -6.38
C SER A 113 -1.43 10.88 -7.76
N MET A 114 -1.80 9.62 -7.91
CA MET A 114 -1.80 8.98 -9.23
C MET A 114 -2.66 9.75 -10.23
N GLU A 115 -3.76 10.33 -9.78
CA GLU A 115 -4.67 11.08 -10.63
C GLU A 115 -4.06 12.35 -11.19
N ASP A 116 -3.28 13.08 -10.39
CA ASP A 116 -2.59 14.29 -10.83
C ASP A 116 -1.40 13.97 -11.74
N TYR A 117 -0.70 12.87 -11.44
CA TYR A 117 0.46 12.47 -12.21
C TYR A 117 0.09 11.79 -13.53
N ASN A 118 -0.82 10.81 -13.50
CA ASN A 118 -1.28 10.09 -14.69
C ASN A 118 -2.67 9.48 -14.47
N LYS A 119 -3.71 10.28 -14.64
CA LYS A 119 -5.11 9.87 -14.45
C LYS A 119 -5.53 8.64 -15.27
N ASP A 120 -4.93 8.44 -16.45
CA ASP A 120 -5.26 7.33 -17.34
C ASP A 120 -4.75 5.98 -16.79
N ARG A 121 -3.89 6.00 -15.77
CA ARG A 121 -3.31 4.82 -15.14
C ARG A 121 -3.97 4.46 -13.79
N VAL A 122 -4.85 5.28 -13.26
CA VAL A 122 -5.54 5.03 -11.98
C VAL A 122 -6.22 3.67 -11.95
N LEU A 123 -6.96 3.32 -12.99
CA LEU A 123 -7.64 2.02 -13.07
C LEU A 123 -6.66 0.87 -13.20
N GLY A 124 -5.57 1.03 -13.98
CA GLY A 124 -4.51 0.02 -14.09
C GLY A 124 -3.82 -0.26 -12.76
N ALA A 125 -3.54 0.78 -11.97
CA ALA A 125 -2.95 0.65 -10.65
C ALA A 125 -3.91 -0.03 -9.65
N ASN A 126 -5.20 0.32 -9.68
CA ASN A 126 -6.21 -0.37 -8.87
C ASN A 126 -6.39 -1.83 -9.31
N ALA A 127 -6.36 -2.12 -10.61
CA ALA A 127 -6.39 -3.49 -11.13
C ALA A 127 -5.18 -4.31 -10.61
N PHE A 128 -3.99 -3.72 -10.60
CA PHE A 128 -2.79 -4.36 -10.06
C PHE A 128 -2.97 -4.76 -8.59
N ILE A 129 -3.28 -3.82 -7.69
CA ILE A 129 -3.43 -4.14 -6.26
C ILE A 129 -4.57 -5.13 -5.99
N LEU A 130 -5.64 -5.11 -6.80
CA LEU A 130 -6.78 -6.02 -6.64
C LEU A 130 -6.55 -7.40 -7.25
N SER A 131 -5.62 -7.56 -8.20
CA SER A 131 -5.26 -8.86 -8.78
C SER A 131 -4.13 -9.57 -8.04
N MET A 132 -3.30 -8.83 -7.29
CA MET A 132 -2.16 -9.38 -6.56
C MET A 132 -2.56 -9.89 -5.17
N PRO A 133 -1.77 -10.80 -4.54
CA PRO A 133 -1.90 -11.11 -3.13
C PRO A 133 -1.75 -9.86 -2.25
N GLY A 134 -1.95 -10.00 -0.97
CA GLY A 134 -1.92 -8.89 -0.03
C GLY A 134 -3.32 -8.42 0.34
N VAL A 135 -3.38 -7.37 1.12
CA VAL A 135 -4.62 -6.71 1.56
C VAL A 135 -4.78 -5.41 0.79
N PRO A 136 -5.57 -5.37 -0.30
CA PRO A 136 -5.72 -4.16 -1.09
C PRO A 136 -6.55 -3.12 -0.34
N CYS A 137 -6.02 -1.91 -0.26
CA CYS A 137 -6.69 -0.73 0.26
C CYS A 137 -7.08 0.18 -0.90
N VAL A 138 -8.35 0.16 -1.28
CA VAL A 138 -8.88 1.04 -2.34
C VAL A 138 -9.11 2.43 -1.76
N PHE A 139 -8.45 3.43 -2.33
CA PHE A 139 -8.59 4.81 -1.90
C PHE A 139 -10.00 5.32 -2.19
N TYR A 140 -10.66 5.92 -1.18
CA TYR A 140 -12.08 6.29 -1.27
C TYR A 140 -12.43 7.23 -2.44
N PRO A 141 -11.65 8.29 -2.76
CA PRO A 141 -11.89 9.11 -3.95
C PRO A 141 -11.86 8.32 -5.26
N HIS A 142 -10.95 7.34 -5.40
CA HIS A 142 -10.93 6.45 -6.57
C HIS A 142 -12.20 5.60 -6.62
N TRP A 143 -12.64 5.07 -5.47
CA TRP A 143 -13.88 4.31 -5.38
C TRP A 143 -15.08 5.16 -5.83
N VAL A 144 -15.21 6.39 -5.35
CA VAL A 144 -16.32 7.27 -5.72
C VAL A 144 -16.31 7.56 -7.22
N LYS A 145 -15.14 7.87 -7.78
CA LYS A 145 -15.01 8.28 -9.18
C LYS A 145 -15.12 7.13 -10.17
N TYR A 146 -14.60 5.95 -9.81
CA TYR A 146 -14.48 4.79 -10.70
C TYR A 146 -15.24 3.56 -10.18
N LYS A 147 -16.31 3.78 -9.44
CA LYS A 147 -17.04 2.76 -8.67
C LYS A 147 -17.37 1.50 -9.47
N ASP A 148 -17.90 1.65 -10.68
CA ASP A 148 -18.33 0.50 -11.51
C ASP A 148 -17.12 -0.36 -11.96
N ALA A 149 -16.03 0.28 -12.35
CA ALA A 149 -14.84 -0.43 -12.79
C ALA A 149 -14.14 -1.13 -11.60
N ILE A 150 -13.91 -0.39 -10.53
CA ILE A 150 -13.27 -0.95 -9.31
C ILE A 150 -14.16 -2.03 -8.69
N GLY A 151 -15.48 -1.84 -8.66
CA GLY A 151 -16.43 -2.84 -8.17
C GLY A 151 -16.34 -4.17 -8.94
N LYS A 152 -16.21 -4.12 -10.27
CA LYS A 152 -15.99 -5.32 -11.08
C LYS A 152 -14.65 -5.99 -10.76
N MET A 153 -13.58 -5.23 -10.51
CA MET A 153 -12.28 -5.78 -10.10
C MET A 153 -12.36 -6.47 -8.73
N VAL A 154 -13.08 -5.88 -7.77
CA VAL A 154 -13.31 -6.49 -6.44
C VAL A 154 -14.08 -7.80 -6.57
N LEU A 155 -15.13 -7.84 -7.41
CA LEU A 155 -15.87 -9.07 -7.68
C LEU A 155 -15.02 -10.13 -8.36
N ALA A 156 -14.19 -9.75 -9.34
CA ALA A 156 -13.24 -10.64 -9.99
C ALA A 156 -12.24 -11.23 -9.00
N ARG A 157 -11.63 -10.40 -8.13
CA ARG A 157 -10.75 -10.86 -7.04
C ARG A 157 -11.44 -11.91 -6.16
N LYS A 158 -12.67 -11.61 -5.73
CA LYS A 158 -13.46 -12.53 -4.90
C LYS A 158 -13.75 -13.84 -5.63
N ALA A 159 -14.17 -13.79 -6.89
CA ALA A 159 -14.47 -14.97 -7.69
C ALA A 159 -13.24 -15.83 -7.95
N ALA A 160 -12.08 -15.22 -8.14
CA ALA A 160 -10.80 -15.91 -8.31
C ALA A 160 -10.21 -16.45 -6.99
N GLY A 161 -10.79 -16.14 -5.82
CA GLY A 161 -10.31 -16.60 -4.53
C GLY A 161 -8.95 -15.99 -4.13
N VAL A 162 -8.58 -14.84 -4.71
CA VAL A 162 -7.31 -14.19 -4.37
C VAL A 162 -7.38 -13.60 -2.96
N HIS A 163 -6.43 -13.95 -2.11
CA HIS A 163 -6.32 -13.50 -0.72
C HIS A 163 -4.86 -13.12 -0.38
N SER A 164 -4.63 -12.70 0.86
CA SER A 164 -3.32 -12.18 1.29
C SER A 164 -2.16 -13.18 1.18
N GLU A 165 -2.45 -14.48 1.23
CA GLU A 165 -1.46 -15.56 1.17
C GLU A 165 -1.50 -16.35 -0.15
N SER A 166 -2.22 -15.86 -1.17
CA SER A 166 -2.18 -16.46 -2.49
C SER A 166 -0.77 -16.45 -3.07
N LYS A 167 -0.43 -17.48 -3.83
CA LYS A 167 0.85 -17.57 -4.54
C LYS A 167 0.66 -17.01 -5.95
N VAL A 168 1.63 -16.25 -6.41
CA VAL A 168 1.73 -15.72 -7.78
C VAL A 168 2.80 -16.49 -8.52
#